data_8fd1623285c5b977d33d1923f85321ea
#
_entry.id   8fd1623285c5b977d33d1923f85321ea
#
_cell.length_a   1.000
_cell.length_b   1.000
_cell.length_c   1.000
_cell.angle_alpha   90.00
_cell.angle_beta   90.00
_cell.angle_gamma   90.00
#
_symmetry.space_group_name_H-M   'P 1'
#
loop_
_entity.id
_entity.type
_entity.pdbx_description
1 polymer ?
#
loop_
_entity_poly.entity_id
_entity_poly.type
_entity_poly.pdbx_seq_one_letter_code
_entity_poly.pdbx_strand_id
1 'polypeptide(L)'
;VGIWEGTLVNIKELNPEASPQAAFGARLRRMREERGWIQDQVADMVGCSGRHISAIETGRKPATLPFARKTDRLFDLIGSSESFERQWQEMKHGNLLEGFPEYVGYEGRAVEIRLFEVGLIPGLLQTPEYARAVALGDVERGAITVEQANDRVSVLEQRQAALVRSRPPMVFAIMDESCLYQAVGGPNVMAAQLHQLEEMAALPNWIIQVAPFSLGARRAFNLPVYLLTLADRSIVAYAESQAQGHVERESSFVVPMLTAYHQFQSEALSKAASVAKISQLRKGTP
;
A
#
# COMPACT_ATOMS: atom_id res chain seq x y z
N VAL A 1 15.36 -1.27 -63.41
CA VAL A 1 16.10 -1.07 -62.17
C VAL A 1 15.22 -0.16 -61.31
N GLY A 2 14.35 -0.72 -60.51
CA GLY A 2 13.45 0.00 -59.64
C GLY A 2 13.99 -0.05 -58.19
N ILE A 3 14.32 1.10 -57.67
CA ILE A 3 14.77 1.29 -56.31
C ILE A 3 13.49 1.36 -55.43
N TRP A 4 13.30 0.40 -54.53
CA TRP A 4 12.26 0.47 -53.51
C TRP A 4 12.79 1.39 -52.39
N GLU A 5 12.30 2.64 -52.33
CA GLU A 5 12.45 3.49 -51.17
C GLU A 5 11.61 2.92 -50.02
N GLY A 6 12.26 2.25 -49.08
CA GLY A 6 11.66 1.84 -47.85
C GLY A 6 11.30 3.08 -47.01
N THR A 7 10.03 3.29 -46.74
CA THR A 7 9.53 4.28 -45.83
C THR A 7 10.16 4.00 -44.43
N LEU A 8 11.11 4.83 -44.04
CA LEU A 8 11.65 4.84 -42.65
C LEU A 8 10.49 5.14 -41.70
N VAL A 9 9.89 4.09 -41.15
CA VAL A 9 9.01 4.23 -39.98
C VAL A 9 9.86 4.80 -38.88
N ASN A 10 9.52 6.00 -38.41
CA ASN A 10 10.20 6.71 -37.33
C ASN A 10 10.00 5.90 -36.04
N ILE A 11 10.87 4.95 -35.79
CA ILE A 11 10.89 4.10 -34.60
C ILE A 11 11.42 4.99 -33.50
N LYS A 12 10.51 5.63 -32.75
CA LYS A 12 10.88 6.36 -31.54
C LYS A 12 11.55 5.37 -30.60
N GLU A 13 12.83 5.56 -30.32
CA GLU A 13 13.56 4.76 -29.35
C GLU A 13 12.78 4.78 -28.02
N LEU A 14 12.38 3.60 -27.58
CA LEU A 14 11.71 3.43 -26.30
C LEU A 14 12.81 3.39 -25.23
N ASN A 15 12.77 4.32 -24.31
CA ASN A 15 13.58 4.24 -23.10
C ASN A 15 12.79 3.51 -22.00
N PRO A 16 13.05 2.21 -21.73
CA PRO A 16 12.36 1.44 -20.70
C PRO A 16 12.58 2.02 -19.29
N GLU A 17 13.67 2.75 -19.07
CA GLU A 17 14.02 3.36 -17.79
C GLU A 17 13.27 4.68 -17.53
N ALA A 18 12.59 5.23 -18.55
CA ALA A 18 11.88 6.49 -18.42
C ALA A 18 10.67 6.42 -17.47
N SER A 19 10.02 5.27 -17.37
CA SER A 19 8.91 5.04 -16.45
C SER A 19 8.54 3.54 -16.39
N PRO A 20 7.87 3.09 -15.31
CA PRO A 20 7.34 1.72 -15.23
C PRO A 20 6.40 1.35 -16.40
N GLN A 21 5.62 2.32 -16.91
CA GLN A 21 4.77 2.13 -18.08
C GLN A 21 5.60 1.92 -19.34
N ALA A 22 6.69 2.67 -19.49
CA ALA A 22 7.61 2.49 -20.63
C ALA A 22 8.29 1.11 -20.56
N ALA A 23 8.69 0.65 -19.38
CA ALA A 23 9.24 -0.69 -19.17
C ALA A 23 8.23 -1.79 -19.54
N PHE A 24 6.96 -1.66 -19.11
CA PHE A 24 5.88 -2.58 -19.48
C PHE A 24 5.68 -2.64 -20.99
N GLY A 25 5.59 -1.47 -21.63
CA GLY A 25 5.38 -1.35 -23.07
C GLY A 25 6.54 -1.92 -23.88
N ALA A 26 7.79 -1.60 -23.49
CA ALA A 26 9.00 -2.13 -24.14
C ALA A 26 9.08 -3.66 -24.03
N ARG A 27 8.70 -4.22 -22.88
CA ARG A 27 8.64 -5.67 -22.70
C ARG A 27 7.58 -6.33 -23.55
N LEU A 28 6.36 -5.75 -23.60
CA LEU A 28 5.29 -6.23 -24.50
C LEU A 28 5.76 -6.26 -25.95
N ARG A 29 6.37 -5.16 -26.41
CA ARG A 29 6.92 -5.06 -27.76
C ARG A 29 7.98 -6.13 -28.03
N ARG A 30 8.96 -6.30 -27.13
CA ARG A 30 10.01 -7.32 -27.27
C ARG A 30 9.40 -8.71 -27.42
N MET A 31 8.49 -9.12 -26.54
CA MET A 31 7.86 -10.43 -26.57
C MET A 31 7.00 -10.68 -27.81
N ARG A 32 6.36 -9.63 -28.33
CA ARG A 32 5.63 -9.66 -29.60
C ARG A 32 6.59 -9.86 -30.79
N GLU A 33 7.68 -9.10 -30.85
CA GLU A 33 8.69 -9.14 -31.91
C GLU A 33 9.44 -10.47 -31.94
N GLU A 34 9.77 -11.03 -30.78
CA GLU A 34 10.37 -12.37 -30.62
C GLU A 34 9.50 -13.48 -31.23
N ARG A 35 8.16 -13.28 -31.29
CA ARG A 35 7.20 -14.19 -31.96
C ARG A 35 6.92 -13.84 -33.41
N GLY A 36 7.54 -12.79 -33.92
CA GLY A 36 7.30 -12.32 -35.30
C GLY A 36 5.90 -11.72 -35.49
N TRP A 37 5.19 -11.33 -34.43
CA TRP A 37 3.85 -10.80 -34.57
C TRP A 37 3.84 -9.30 -34.84
N ILE A 38 2.86 -8.84 -35.62
CA ILE A 38 2.55 -7.42 -35.78
C ILE A 38 1.56 -6.98 -34.70
N GLN A 39 1.45 -5.67 -34.43
CA GLN A 39 0.58 -5.09 -33.40
C GLN A 39 -0.89 -5.49 -33.57
N ASP A 40 -1.38 -5.58 -34.81
CA ASP A 40 -2.78 -5.96 -35.08
C ASP A 40 -3.05 -7.42 -34.70
N GLN A 41 -2.10 -8.34 -34.91
CA GLN A 41 -2.26 -9.73 -34.48
C GLN A 41 -2.39 -9.86 -32.95
N VAL A 42 -1.55 -9.15 -32.20
CA VAL A 42 -1.68 -9.13 -30.74
C VAL A 42 -3.01 -8.49 -30.32
N ALA A 43 -3.41 -7.40 -30.99
CA ALA A 43 -4.66 -6.71 -30.75
C ALA A 43 -5.88 -7.64 -30.89
N ASP A 44 -5.93 -8.43 -31.98
CA ASP A 44 -7.00 -9.41 -32.21
C ASP A 44 -7.03 -10.47 -31.09
N MET A 45 -5.88 -11.02 -30.69
CA MET A 45 -5.78 -12.07 -29.66
C MET A 45 -6.20 -11.57 -28.28
N VAL A 46 -5.90 -10.30 -27.91
CA VAL A 46 -6.30 -9.73 -26.61
C VAL A 46 -7.63 -8.97 -26.65
N GLY A 47 -8.24 -8.80 -27.84
CA GLY A 47 -9.53 -8.15 -28.05
C GLY A 47 -9.46 -6.63 -27.86
N CYS A 48 -8.56 -5.97 -28.61
CA CYS A 48 -8.44 -4.50 -28.66
C CYS A 48 -8.04 -4.03 -30.07
N SER A 49 -7.60 -2.80 -30.26
CA SER A 49 -7.11 -2.29 -31.56
C SER A 49 -5.58 -2.24 -31.60
N GLY A 50 -4.97 -2.36 -32.78
CA GLY A 50 -3.52 -2.19 -32.97
C GLY A 50 -3.02 -0.84 -32.50
N ARG A 51 -3.83 0.22 -32.66
CA ARG A 51 -3.55 1.55 -32.10
C ARG A 51 -3.44 1.53 -30.58
N HIS A 52 -4.23 0.71 -29.90
CA HIS A 52 -4.16 0.53 -28.46
C HIS A 52 -2.86 -0.18 -28.04
N ILE A 53 -2.49 -1.24 -28.76
CA ILE A 53 -1.21 -1.95 -28.56
C ILE A 53 -0.04 -0.96 -28.73
N SER A 54 -0.04 -0.20 -29.84
CA SER A 54 0.99 0.82 -30.11
C SER A 54 1.10 1.87 -28.98
N ALA A 55 -0.04 2.30 -28.43
CA ALA A 55 -0.06 3.29 -27.36
C ALA A 55 0.50 2.73 -26.05
N ILE A 56 0.26 1.44 -25.73
CA ILE A 56 0.83 0.76 -24.57
C ILE A 56 2.32 0.50 -24.80
N GLU A 57 2.72 -0.05 -25.94
CA GLU A 57 4.13 -0.33 -26.27
C GLU A 57 5.01 0.92 -26.20
N THR A 58 4.45 2.09 -26.48
CA THR A 58 5.16 3.37 -26.44
C THR A 58 5.02 4.12 -25.11
N GLY A 59 4.37 3.51 -24.10
CA GLY A 59 4.15 4.15 -22.78
C GLY A 59 3.18 5.33 -22.80
N ARG A 60 2.54 5.65 -23.95
CA ARG A 60 1.58 6.76 -24.07
C ARG A 60 0.25 6.47 -23.39
N LYS A 61 -0.06 5.21 -23.17
CA LYS A 61 -1.27 4.78 -22.47
C LYS A 61 -0.91 3.68 -21.48
N PRO A 62 -1.35 3.80 -20.20
CA PRO A 62 -1.11 2.76 -19.22
C PRO A 62 -1.89 1.49 -19.58
N ALA A 63 -1.30 0.33 -19.32
CA ALA A 63 -2.00 -0.94 -19.36
C ALA A 63 -3.07 -1.01 -18.26
N THR A 64 -4.11 -1.82 -18.49
CA THR A 64 -5.13 -2.12 -17.47
C THR A 64 -4.93 -3.54 -16.96
N LEU A 65 -5.44 -3.86 -15.75
CA LEU A 65 -5.38 -5.21 -15.19
C LEU A 65 -6.01 -6.27 -16.13
N PRO A 66 -7.20 -6.04 -16.72
CA PRO A 66 -7.75 -6.98 -17.69
C PRO A 66 -6.85 -7.18 -18.93
N PHE A 67 -6.17 -6.13 -19.38
CA PHE A 67 -5.20 -6.22 -20.48
C PHE A 67 -3.98 -7.06 -20.06
N ALA A 68 -3.38 -6.78 -18.90
CA ALA A 68 -2.23 -7.54 -18.38
C ALA A 68 -2.55 -9.05 -18.25
N ARG A 69 -3.72 -9.40 -17.69
CA ARG A 69 -4.19 -10.79 -17.60
C ARG A 69 -4.39 -11.49 -18.94
N LYS A 70 -4.90 -10.77 -19.94
CA LYS A 70 -5.02 -11.29 -21.31
C LYS A 70 -3.66 -11.51 -21.95
N THR A 71 -2.72 -10.60 -21.71
CA THR A 71 -1.34 -10.69 -22.17
C THR A 71 -0.64 -11.89 -21.55
N ASP A 72 -0.83 -12.17 -20.26
CA ASP A 72 -0.29 -13.37 -19.60
C ASP A 72 -0.82 -14.66 -20.22
N ARG A 73 -2.10 -14.73 -20.56
CA ARG A 73 -2.67 -15.88 -21.27
C ARG A 73 -2.06 -16.04 -22.67
N LEU A 74 -1.87 -14.93 -23.38
CA LEU A 74 -1.30 -14.94 -24.73
C LEU A 74 0.16 -15.43 -24.74
N PHE A 75 0.92 -15.07 -23.70
CA PHE A 75 2.35 -15.37 -23.63
C PHE A 75 2.70 -16.56 -22.72
N ASP A 76 1.69 -17.23 -22.16
CA ASP A 76 1.85 -18.40 -21.27
C ASP A 76 2.58 -18.06 -19.94
N LEU A 77 2.28 -16.89 -19.37
CA LEU A 77 2.92 -16.35 -18.16
C LEU A 77 2.05 -16.42 -16.92
N ILE A 78 0.90 -17.10 -16.97
CA ILE A 78 -0.03 -17.17 -15.82
C ILE A 78 0.69 -17.80 -14.60
N GLY A 79 0.70 -17.06 -13.47
CA GLY A 79 1.34 -17.52 -12.23
C GLY A 79 2.86 -17.50 -12.24
N SER A 80 3.48 -17.01 -13.32
CA SER A 80 4.93 -16.83 -13.41
C SER A 80 5.38 -15.60 -12.63
N SER A 81 6.62 -15.65 -12.11
CA SER A 81 7.30 -14.45 -11.59
C SER A 81 7.45 -13.34 -12.62
N GLU A 82 7.36 -13.69 -13.90
CA GLU A 82 7.47 -12.81 -15.07
C GLU A 82 6.11 -12.38 -15.63
N SER A 83 4.98 -12.55 -14.89
CA SER A 83 3.67 -12.21 -15.43
C SER A 83 3.50 -10.70 -15.63
N PHE A 84 2.76 -10.31 -16.66
CA PHE A 84 2.36 -8.92 -16.91
C PHE A 84 1.36 -8.42 -15.85
N GLU A 85 0.56 -9.31 -15.27
CA GLU A 85 -0.31 -8.98 -14.14
C GLU A 85 0.52 -8.54 -12.95
N ARG A 86 1.59 -9.28 -12.60
CA ARG A 86 2.51 -8.91 -11.51
C ARG A 86 3.18 -7.56 -11.81
N GLN A 87 3.73 -7.38 -13.00
CA GLN A 87 4.34 -6.11 -13.40
C GLN A 87 3.33 -4.95 -13.37
N TRP A 88 2.08 -5.18 -13.75
CA TRP A 88 1.01 -4.20 -13.65
C TRP A 88 0.69 -3.85 -12.17
N GLN A 89 0.66 -4.85 -11.29
CA GLN A 89 0.47 -4.65 -9.86
C GLN A 89 1.63 -3.81 -9.28
N GLU A 90 2.86 -4.15 -9.62
CA GLU A 90 4.05 -3.37 -9.23
C GLU A 90 3.98 -1.91 -9.72
N MET A 91 3.51 -1.69 -10.96
CA MET A 91 3.31 -0.35 -11.50
C MET A 91 2.20 0.44 -10.80
N LYS A 92 1.10 -0.23 -10.41
CA LYS A 92 -0.08 0.41 -9.82
C LYS A 92 0.07 0.63 -8.32
N HIS A 93 0.74 -0.27 -7.66
CA HIS A 93 0.87 -0.21 -6.21
C HIS A 93 2.17 0.50 -5.78
N GLY A 94 2.97 0.99 -6.76
CA GLY A 94 4.27 1.64 -6.50
C GLY A 94 5.08 0.74 -5.59
N ASN A 95 6.10 1.11 -4.93
CA ASN A 95 6.83 0.30 -3.96
C ASN A 95 5.99 -0.11 -2.72
N LEU A 96 4.72 -0.56 -2.91
CA LEU A 96 4.00 -1.26 -1.86
C LEU A 96 4.66 -2.61 -1.64
N LEU A 97 4.90 -2.94 -0.39
CA LEU A 97 5.51 -4.20 -0.01
C LEU A 97 4.71 -5.39 -0.54
N GLU A 98 5.40 -6.42 -1.00
CA GLU A 98 4.76 -7.69 -1.35
C GLU A 98 3.88 -8.15 -0.18
N GLY A 99 2.66 -8.63 -0.46
CA GLY A 99 1.68 -9.00 0.56
C GLY A 99 0.77 -7.85 1.04
N PHE A 100 1.17 -6.58 0.89
CA PHE A 100 0.33 -5.45 1.31
C PHE A 100 -1.01 -5.36 0.54
N PRO A 101 -1.10 -5.57 -0.79
CA PRO A 101 -2.39 -5.58 -1.49
C PRO A 101 -3.33 -6.71 -1.02
N GLU A 102 -2.78 -7.87 -0.64
CA GLU A 102 -3.56 -8.97 -0.06
C GLU A 102 -4.11 -8.56 1.32
N TYR A 103 -3.26 -7.96 2.16
CA TYR A 103 -3.65 -7.42 3.46
C TYR A 103 -4.80 -6.39 3.32
N VAL A 104 -4.69 -5.42 2.41
CA VAL A 104 -5.74 -4.41 2.16
C VAL A 104 -7.06 -5.06 1.76
N GLY A 105 -7.01 -6.15 0.99
CA GLY A 105 -8.19 -6.94 0.64
C GLY A 105 -8.87 -7.59 1.86
N TYR A 106 -8.11 -8.00 2.88
CA TYR A 106 -8.66 -8.49 4.15
C TYR A 106 -9.13 -7.36 5.04
N GLU A 107 -8.38 -6.25 5.14
CA GLU A 107 -8.72 -5.08 5.95
C GLU A 107 -10.11 -4.53 5.60
N GLY A 108 -10.43 -4.39 4.30
CA GLY A 108 -11.75 -3.94 3.83
C GLY A 108 -12.92 -4.86 4.23
N ARG A 109 -12.68 -6.13 4.59
CA ARG A 109 -13.69 -7.12 4.99
C ARG A 109 -13.67 -7.44 6.48
N ALA A 110 -12.68 -6.93 7.22
CA ALA A 110 -12.54 -7.21 8.64
C ALA A 110 -13.71 -6.66 9.46
N VAL A 111 -14.14 -7.39 10.48
CA VAL A 111 -15.11 -6.93 11.48
C VAL A 111 -14.42 -6.37 12.72
N GLU A 112 -13.17 -6.78 12.95
CA GLU A 112 -12.29 -6.20 13.94
C GLU A 112 -10.88 -6.05 13.37
N ILE A 113 -10.25 -4.93 13.68
CA ILE A 113 -8.87 -4.60 13.31
C ILE A 113 -8.11 -4.31 14.60
N ARG A 114 -7.04 -5.06 14.84
CA ARG A 114 -6.07 -4.78 15.88
C ARG A 114 -4.75 -4.41 15.22
N LEU A 115 -4.19 -3.30 15.61
CA LEU A 115 -2.92 -2.85 15.04
C LEU A 115 -1.99 -2.32 16.14
N PHE A 116 -0.71 -2.55 15.93
CA PHE A 116 0.37 -1.94 16.68
C PHE A 116 1.35 -1.28 15.70
N GLU A 117 1.73 -0.05 16.00
CA GLU A 117 2.69 0.73 15.20
C GLU A 117 3.79 1.35 16.04
N VAL A 118 4.96 1.50 15.41
CA VAL A 118 6.17 2.08 15.99
C VAL A 118 6.70 3.20 15.09
N GLY A 119 7.05 4.33 15.68
CA GLY A 119 7.71 5.45 15.00
C GLY A 119 6.78 6.36 14.21
N LEU A 120 5.81 5.83 13.46
CA LEU A 120 4.84 6.63 12.71
C LEU A 120 3.43 6.40 13.25
N ILE A 121 2.56 7.39 13.08
CA ILE A 121 1.12 7.21 13.32
C ILE A 121 0.60 6.13 12.34
N PRO A 122 -0.22 5.16 12.82
CA PRO A 122 -0.81 4.14 11.95
C PRO A 122 -1.54 4.73 10.76
N GLY A 123 -1.38 4.16 9.57
CA GLY A 123 -1.96 4.68 8.33
C GLY A 123 -3.45 4.97 8.43
N LEU A 124 -4.24 4.09 9.02
CA LEU A 124 -5.68 4.29 9.20
C LEU A 124 -6.05 5.51 10.05
N LEU A 125 -5.11 6.04 10.84
CA LEU A 125 -5.28 7.19 11.73
C LEU A 125 -4.64 8.47 11.16
N GLN A 126 -3.92 8.40 10.04
CA GLN A 126 -3.23 9.55 9.46
C GLN A 126 -4.18 10.55 8.82
N THR A 127 -3.86 11.84 8.93
CA THR A 127 -4.44 12.86 8.04
C THR A 127 -3.79 12.78 6.67
N PRO A 128 -4.46 13.28 5.59
CA PRO A 128 -3.85 13.33 4.26
C PRO A 128 -2.53 14.10 4.23
N GLU A 129 -2.41 15.18 5.01
CA GLU A 129 -1.20 16.00 5.09
C GLU A 129 -0.06 15.25 5.76
N TYR A 130 -0.34 14.49 6.84
CA TYR A 130 0.66 13.65 7.50
C TYR A 130 1.15 12.54 6.55
N ALA A 131 0.22 11.83 5.91
CA ALA A 131 0.54 10.78 4.94
C ALA A 131 1.38 11.32 3.78
N ARG A 132 1.02 12.50 3.27
CA ARG A 132 1.79 13.17 2.21
C ARG A 132 3.19 13.53 2.68
N ALA A 133 3.34 14.06 3.90
CA ALA A 133 4.65 14.39 4.45
C ALA A 133 5.56 13.16 4.60
N VAL A 134 5.01 12.02 5.05
CA VAL A 134 5.74 10.74 5.09
C VAL A 134 6.19 10.33 3.69
N ALA A 135 5.28 10.34 2.71
CA ALA A 135 5.57 9.93 1.34
C ALA A 135 6.60 10.85 0.66
N LEU A 136 6.54 12.17 0.91
CA LEU A 136 7.52 13.13 0.40
C LEU A 136 8.91 12.90 1.00
N GLY A 137 9.02 12.49 2.27
CA GLY A 137 10.28 12.09 2.86
C GLY A 137 10.94 10.90 2.12
N ASP A 138 10.14 9.96 1.59
CA ASP A 138 10.64 8.87 0.73
C ASP A 138 11.10 9.39 -0.65
N VAL A 139 10.40 10.38 -1.21
CA VAL A 139 10.82 11.05 -2.46
C VAL A 139 12.15 11.77 -2.29
N GLU A 140 12.32 12.52 -1.20
CA GLU A 140 13.57 13.25 -0.91
C GLU A 140 14.76 12.32 -0.74
N ARG A 141 14.55 11.12 -0.22
CA ARG A 141 15.60 10.08 -0.14
C ARG A 141 15.82 9.33 -1.46
N GLY A 142 15.04 9.63 -2.50
CA GLY A 142 15.12 8.94 -3.80
C GLY A 142 14.56 7.49 -3.76
N ALA A 143 13.83 7.12 -2.71
CA ALA A 143 13.27 5.78 -2.59
C ALA A 143 12.04 5.55 -3.49
N ILE A 144 11.26 6.60 -3.73
CA ILE A 144 10.08 6.57 -4.61
C ILE A 144 10.00 7.85 -5.45
N THR A 145 9.19 7.81 -6.52
CA THR A 145 8.87 9.01 -7.31
C THR A 145 7.71 9.80 -6.69
N VAL A 146 7.54 11.06 -7.12
CA VAL A 146 6.39 11.90 -6.73
C VAL A 146 5.07 11.24 -7.11
N GLU A 147 4.98 10.58 -8.28
CA GLU A 147 3.80 9.85 -8.72
C GLU A 147 3.48 8.70 -7.76
N GLN A 148 4.49 7.90 -7.40
CA GLN A 148 4.34 6.82 -6.41
C GLN A 148 3.92 7.34 -5.02
N ALA A 149 4.42 8.50 -4.61
CA ALA A 149 3.99 9.14 -3.35
C ALA A 149 2.50 9.49 -3.39
N ASN A 150 2.01 10.08 -4.48
CA ASN A 150 0.59 10.39 -4.67
C ASN A 150 -0.27 9.12 -4.68
N ASP A 151 0.18 8.05 -5.34
CA ASP A 151 -0.51 6.75 -5.36
C ASP A 151 -0.61 6.17 -3.94
N ARG A 152 0.44 6.23 -3.12
CA ARG A 152 0.41 5.77 -1.72
C ARG A 152 -0.61 6.52 -0.87
N VAL A 153 -0.67 7.85 -1.02
CA VAL A 153 -1.67 8.67 -0.32
C VAL A 153 -3.09 8.29 -0.78
N SER A 154 -3.30 8.12 -2.09
CA SER A 154 -4.59 7.70 -2.63
C SER A 154 -5.03 6.32 -2.12
N VAL A 155 -4.11 5.35 -2.04
CA VAL A 155 -4.39 4.02 -1.47
C VAL A 155 -4.79 4.14 0.01
N LEU A 156 -4.11 5.00 0.77
CA LEU A 156 -4.45 5.24 2.17
C LEU A 156 -5.86 5.82 2.32
N GLU A 157 -6.21 6.85 1.55
CA GLU A 157 -7.54 7.46 1.54
C GLU A 157 -8.63 6.43 1.19
N GLN A 158 -8.38 5.57 0.22
CA GLN A 158 -9.29 4.47 -0.14
C GLN A 158 -9.46 3.46 1.00
N ARG A 159 -8.40 3.09 1.71
CA ARG A 159 -8.47 2.21 2.89
C ARG A 159 -9.31 2.84 3.99
N GLN A 160 -9.08 4.11 4.30
CA GLN A 160 -9.86 4.85 5.31
C GLN A 160 -11.34 4.94 4.92
N ALA A 161 -11.64 5.26 3.65
CA ALA A 161 -13.00 5.32 3.13
C ALA A 161 -13.72 3.95 3.21
N ALA A 162 -13.01 2.84 3.01
CA ALA A 162 -13.57 1.49 3.11
C ALA A 162 -14.03 1.12 4.53
N LEU A 163 -13.53 1.81 5.56
CA LEU A 163 -13.98 1.62 6.95
C LEU A 163 -15.27 2.39 7.27
N VAL A 164 -15.63 3.39 6.45
CA VAL A 164 -16.86 4.19 6.61
C VAL A 164 -18.01 3.45 5.94
N ARG A 165 -18.66 2.59 6.68
CA ARG A 165 -19.76 1.73 6.20
C ARG A 165 -20.85 1.57 7.27
N SER A 166 -22.02 1.01 6.91
CA SER A 166 -23.17 0.83 7.82
C SER A 166 -22.83 -0.01 9.07
N ARG A 167 -21.88 -0.93 8.96
CA ARG A 167 -21.31 -1.70 10.08
C ARG A 167 -19.79 -1.55 10.06
N PRO A 168 -19.26 -0.44 10.62
CA PRO A 168 -17.82 -0.22 10.64
C PRO A 168 -17.13 -1.27 11.53
N PRO A 169 -15.89 -1.65 11.24
CA PRO A 169 -15.15 -2.56 12.10
C PRO A 169 -14.86 -1.92 13.46
N MET A 170 -14.72 -2.74 14.48
CA MET A 170 -14.12 -2.33 15.74
C MET A 170 -12.61 -2.25 15.55
N VAL A 171 -12.01 -1.10 15.85
CA VAL A 171 -10.56 -0.88 15.68
C VAL A 171 -9.89 -0.67 17.04
N PHE A 172 -8.90 -1.50 17.32
CA PHE A 172 -8.03 -1.40 18.47
C PHE A 172 -6.64 -1.01 17.97
N ALA A 173 -6.24 0.22 18.24
CA ALA A 173 -4.95 0.76 17.82
C ALA A 173 -4.07 1.00 19.04
N ILE A 174 -2.96 0.28 19.11
CA ILE A 174 -1.89 0.57 20.07
C ILE A 174 -0.77 1.27 19.30
N MET A 175 -0.42 2.46 19.70
CA MET A 175 0.72 3.19 19.17
C MET A 175 1.84 3.20 20.19
N ASP A 176 3.05 2.89 19.75
CA ASP A 176 4.22 3.22 20.53
C ASP A 176 4.27 4.72 20.82
N GLU A 177 4.70 5.09 22.01
CA GLU A 177 4.80 6.49 22.40
C GLU A 177 5.65 7.32 21.42
N SER A 178 6.64 6.71 20.75
CA SER A 178 7.47 7.38 19.74
C SER A 178 6.68 7.93 18.56
N CYS A 179 5.53 7.30 18.21
CA CYS A 179 4.66 7.79 17.13
C CYS A 179 4.17 9.23 17.37
N LEU A 180 4.06 9.65 18.63
CA LEU A 180 3.56 10.97 18.98
C LEU A 180 4.65 12.05 19.00
N TYR A 181 5.92 11.66 19.02
CA TYR A 181 7.05 12.60 19.12
C TYR A 181 7.81 12.82 17.81
N GLN A 182 7.53 12.02 16.79
CA GLN A 182 8.12 12.23 15.45
C GLN A 182 7.50 13.47 14.81
N ALA A 183 8.34 14.48 14.49
CA ALA A 183 7.90 15.74 13.90
C ALA A 183 7.67 15.60 12.38
N VAL A 184 6.67 14.83 11.99
CA VAL A 184 6.32 14.60 10.57
C VAL A 184 5.62 15.84 10.00
N GLY A 185 6.15 16.39 8.90
CA GLY A 185 5.54 17.52 8.20
C GLY A 185 5.56 18.86 8.97
N GLY A 186 6.23 18.90 10.13
CA GLY A 186 6.35 20.10 10.95
C GLY A 186 5.17 20.32 11.92
N PRO A 187 5.22 21.41 12.72
CA PRO A 187 4.29 21.64 13.84
C PRO A 187 2.83 21.65 13.44
N ASN A 188 2.48 22.30 12.32
CA ASN A 188 1.09 22.42 11.88
C ASN A 188 0.48 21.07 11.49
N VAL A 189 1.24 20.24 10.77
CA VAL A 189 0.81 18.89 10.39
C VAL A 189 0.64 18.03 11.63
N MET A 190 1.59 18.09 12.56
CA MET A 190 1.50 17.33 13.82
C MET A 190 0.33 17.78 14.69
N ALA A 191 0.07 19.09 14.80
CA ALA A 191 -1.08 19.59 15.56
C ALA A 191 -2.41 19.10 14.98
N ALA A 192 -2.58 19.13 13.65
CA ALA A 192 -3.75 18.59 12.95
C ALA A 192 -3.85 17.08 13.14
N GLN A 193 -2.74 16.36 13.06
CA GLN A 193 -2.69 14.91 13.25
C GLN A 193 -3.08 14.50 14.67
N LEU A 194 -2.57 15.18 15.68
CA LEU A 194 -2.94 14.92 17.08
C LEU A 194 -4.42 15.24 17.34
N HIS A 195 -4.95 16.30 16.73
CA HIS A 195 -6.38 16.60 16.79
C HIS A 195 -7.24 15.48 16.16
N GLN A 196 -6.85 14.98 14.98
CA GLN A 196 -7.49 13.84 14.34
C GLN A 196 -7.55 12.61 15.26
N LEU A 197 -6.47 12.32 15.99
CA LEU A 197 -6.45 11.21 16.95
C LEU A 197 -7.47 11.41 18.10
N GLU A 198 -7.64 12.63 18.60
CA GLU A 198 -8.65 12.94 19.62
C GLU A 198 -10.07 12.73 19.08
N GLU A 199 -10.35 13.21 17.87
CA GLU A 199 -11.66 13.04 17.21
C GLU A 199 -11.96 11.55 16.96
N MET A 200 -11.02 10.80 16.42
CA MET A 200 -11.20 9.37 16.19
C MET A 200 -11.36 8.58 17.50
N ALA A 201 -10.63 8.95 18.56
CA ALA A 201 -10.79 8.33 19.87
C ALA A 201 -12.18 8.57 20.49
N ALA A 202 -12.91 9.61 20.07
CA ALA A 202 -14.29 9.85 20.52
C ALA A 202 -15.31 8.92 19.83
N LEU A 203 -14.96 8.32 18.70
CA LEU A 203 -15.85 7.40 17.99
C LEU A 203 -16.02 6.09 18.76
N PRO A 204 -17.23 5.49 18.76
CA PRO A 204 -17.52 4.31 19.57
C PRO A 204 -16.80 3.05 19.11
N ASN A 205 -16.46 2.97 17.83
CA ASN A 205 -15.78 1.82 17.22
C ASN A 205 -14.25 1.96 17.20
N TRP A 206 -13.67 2.98 17.87
CA TRP A 206 -12.22 3.18 17.96
C TRP A 206 -11.74 3.14 19.40
N ILE A 207 -10.76 2.29 19.66
CA ILE A 207 -10.00 2.26 20.93
C ILE A 207 -8.56 2.56 20.57
N ILE A 208 -8.12 3.77 20.91
CA ILE A 208 -6.75 4.25 20.66
C ILE A 208 -6.01 4.25 22.01
N GLN A 209 -4.89 3.54 22.07
CA GLN A 209 -4.05 3.41 23.25
C GLN A 209 -2.59 3.70 22.90
N VAL A 210 -1.85 4.20 23.87
CA VAL A 210 -0.42 4.49 23.77
C VAL A 210 0.35 3.50 24.63
N ALA A 211 1.33 2.85 24.03
CA ALA A 211 2.30 2.03 24.74
C ALA A 211 3.44 2.95 25.20
N PRO A 212 3.54 3.27 26.52
CA PRO A 212 4.50 4.24 27.00
C PRO A 212 5.93 3.70 26.97
N PHE A 213 6.91 4.59 26.86
CA PHE A 213 8.34 4.23 26.91
C PHE A 213 8.72 3.45 28.18
N SER A 214 8.00 3.68 29.28
CA SER A 214 8.24 3.00 30.56
C SER A 214 7.98 1.48 30.52
N LEU A 215 7.34 0.96 29.47
CA LEU A 215 7.21 -0.48 29.28
C LEU A 215 8.56 -1.17 29.07
N GLY A 216 9.50 -0.50 28.43
CA GLY A 216 10.84 -1.03 28.18
C GLY A 216 10.81 -2.43 27.55
N ALA A 217 11.45 -3.40 28.20
CA ALA A 217 11.52 -4.80 27.73
C ALA A 217 10.20 -5.58 27.82
N ARG A 218 9.14 -5.03 28.45
CA ARG A 218 7.81 -5.68 28.52
C ARG A 218 6.97 -5.52 27.26
N ARG A 219 7.49 -4.86 26.24
CA ARG A 219 6.84 -4.77 24.93
C ARG A 219 6.72 -6.14 24.29
N ALA A 220 5.52 -6.48 23.85
CA ALA A 220 5.28 -7.74 23.16
C ALA A 220 5.80 -7.73 21.71
N PHE A 221 5.83 -6.56 21.07
CA PHE A 221 6.22 -6.40 19.67
C PHE A 221 7.25 -5.27 19.52
N ASN A 222 8.24 -5.50 18.66
CA ASN A 222 9.25 -4.51 18.28
C ASN A 222 9.05 -3.97 16.85
N LEU A 223 8.14 -4.58 16.09
CA LEU A 223 7.77 -4.23 14.71
C LEU A 223 6.26 -4.06 14.62
N PRO A 224 5.75 -3.35 13.60
CA PRO A 224 4.32 -3.24 13.34
C PRO A 224 3.65 -4.59 13.17
N VAL A 225 2.45 -4.73 13.73
CA VAL A 225 1.63 -5.94 13.65
C VAL A 225 0.18 -5.56 13.43
N TYR A 226 -0.49 -6.23 12.50
CA TYR A 226 -1.91 -6.08 12.21
C TYR A 226 -2.60 -7.43 12.32
N LEU A 227 -3.70 -7.49 13.05
CA LEU A 227 -4.52 -8.69 13.24
C LEU A 227 -5.95 -8.35 12.83
N LEU A 228 -6.45 -9.04 11.83
CA LEU A 228 -7.77 -8.82 11.25
C LEU A 228 -8.67 -10.00 11.61
N THR A 229 -9.81 -9.75 12.26
CA THR A 229 -10.85 -10.74 12.46
C THR A 229 -11.91 -10.59 11.37
N LEU A 230 -12.17 -11.64 10.62
CA LEU A 230 -13.18 -11.68 9.55
C LEU A 230 -14.57 -12.07 10.09
N ALA A 231 -15.59 -11.96 9.25
CA ALA A 231 -16.98 -12.24 9.64
C ALA A 231 -17.21 -13.72 10.05
N ASP A 232 -16.44 -14.64 9.48
CA ASP A 232 -16.43 -16.08 9.80
C ASP A 232 -15.61 -16.44 11.06
N ARG A 233 -15.09 -15.42 11.77
CA ARG A 233 -14.20 -15.52 12.93
C ARG A 233 -12.78 -16.00 12.62
N SER A 234 -12.43 -16.22 11.39
CA SER A 234 -11.03 -16.44 11.02
C SER A 234 -10.20 -15.20 11.31
N ILE A 235 -8.92 -15.39 11.62
CA ILE A 235 -7.99 -14.30 11.94
C ILE A 235 -6.86 -14.34 10.93
N VAL A 236 -6.52 -13.16 10.45
CA VAL A 236 -5.41 -12.94 9.53
C VAL A 236 -4.42 -12.02 10.22
N ALA A 237 -3.15 -12.40 10.26
CA ALA A 237 -2.07 -11.54 10.72
C ALA A 237 -1.34 -10.96 9.51
N TYR A 238 -0.88 -9.72 9.65
CA TYR A 238 0.02 -9.09 8.70
C TYR A 238 1.15 -8.42 9.46
N ALA A 239 2.35 -8.63 8.99
CA ALA A 239 3.56 -8.01 9.51
C ALA A 239 4.45 -7.56 8.37
N GLU A 240 5.17 -6.46 8.58
CA GLU A 240 6.08 -5.88 7.60
C GLU A 240 7.52 -6.00 8.05
N SER A 241 8.39 -6.37 7.12
CA SER A 241 9.81 -6.11 7.17
C SER A 241 10.15 -4.90 6.27
N GLN A 242 11.41 -4.49 6.24
CA GLN A 242 11.84 -3.44 5.29
C GLN A 242 11.73 -3.86 3.82
N ALA A 243 11.69 -5.17 3.53
CA ALA A 243 11.74 -5.71 2.18
C ALA A 243 10.39 -6.22 1.68
N GLN A 244 9.55 -6.75 2.57
CA GLN A 244 8.26 -7.36 2.18
C GLN A 244 7.27 -7.38 3.34
N GLY A 245 5.98 -7.38 3.01
CA GLY A 245 4.88 -7.69 3.91
C GLY A 245 4.51 -9.17 3.82
N HIS A 246 4.12 -9.76 4.93
CA HIS A 246 3.73 -11.15 5.02
C HIS A 246 2.33 -11.28 5.62
N VAL A 247 1.45 -11.99 4.93
CA VAL A 247 0.10 -12.36 5.40
C VAL A 247 0.14 -13.78 5.94
N GLU A 248 -0.24 -13.96 7.21
CA GLU A 248 -0.29 -15.25 7.87
C GLU A 248 -1.73 -15.59 8.30
N ARG A 249 -2.14 -16.82 8.11
CA ARG A 249 -3.50 -17.32 8.43
C ARG A 249 -3.50 -18.61 9.24
N GLU A 250 -2.33 -19.21 9.41
CA GLU A 250 -2.23 -20.45 10.17
C GLU A 250 -2.43 -20.18 11.66
N SER A 251 -3.41 -20.86 12.25
CA SER A 251 -3.82 -20.63 13.65
C SER A 251 -2.69 -20.87 14.65
N SER A 252 -1.74 -21.76 14.35
CA SER A 252 -0.56 -22.02 15.17
C SER A 252 0.34 -20.79 15.34
N PHE A 253 0.35 -19.85 14.36
CA PHE A 253 1.09 -18.61 14.42
C PHE A 253 0.21 -17.44 14.86
N VAL A 254 -1.03 -17.35 14.36
CA VAL A 254 -1.90 -16.18 14.56
C VAL A 254 -2.44 -16.11 15.99
N VAL A 255 -2.80 -17.27 16.61
CA VAL A 255 -3.37 -17.30 17.96
C VAL A 255 -2.37 -16.82 19.01
N PRO A 256 -1.09 -17.24 19.01
CA PRO A 256 -0.08 -16.67 19.89
C PRO A 256 0.12 -15.17 19.72
N MET A 257 0.09 -14.65 18.47
CA MET A 257 0.19 -13.21 18.20
C MET A 257 -1.01 -12.45 18.80
N LEU A 258 -2.22 -12.98 18.65
CA LEU A 258 -3.42 -12.39 19.25
C LEU A 258 -3.33 -12.36 20.78
N THR A 259 -2.86 -13.43 21.39
CA THR A 259 -2.65 -13.51 22.83
C THR A 259 -1.63 -12.47 23.30
N ALA A 260 -0.49 -12.38 22.60
CA ALA A 260 0.53 -11.37 22.87
C ALA A 260 -0.02 -9.94 22.72
N TYR A 261 -0.87 -9.70 21.70
CA TYR A 261 -1.53 -8.40 21.50
C TYR A 261 -2.42 -8.03 22.71
N HIS A 262 -3.24 -8.96 23.20
CA HIS A 262 -4.10 -8.70 24.35
C HIS A 262 -3.30 -8.45 25.65
N GLN A 263 -2.23 -9.20 25.89
CA GLN A 263 -1.32 -8.95 27.00
C GLN A 263 -0.69 -7.55 26.89
N PHE A 264 -0.22 -7.21 25.71
CA PHE A 264 0.36 -5.89 25.45
C PHE A 264 -0.66 -4.75 25.63
N GLN A 265 -1.89 -4.98 25.19
CA GLN A 265 -3.00 -4.03 25.36
C GLN A 265 -3.28 -3.76 26.84
N SER A 266 -3.16 -4.76 27.70
CA SER A 266 -3.37 -4.58 29.16
C SER A 266 -2.28 -3.76 29.84
N GLU A 267 -1.08 -3.71 29.25
CA GLU A 267 0.07 -2.92 29.75
C GLU A 267 0.10 -1.50 29.15
N ALA A 268 -0.61 -1.26 28.05
CA ALA A 268 -0.72 0.07 27.44
C ALA A 268 -1.53 1.03 28.34
N LEU A 269 -1.37 2.33 28.12
CA LEU A 269 -2.21 3.33 28.80
C LEU A 269 -3.70 3.06 28.49
N SER A 270 -4.57 3.30 29.46
CA SER A 270 -6.01 3.25 29.22
C SER A 270 -6.43 4.23 28.10
N LYS A 271 -7.58 4.00 27.46
CA LYS A 271 -8.12 4.92 26.45
C LYS A 271 -8.12 6.37 26.94
N ALA A 272 -8.59 6.62 28.17
CA ALA A 272 -8.65 7.95 28.76
C ALA A 272 -7.26 8.57 28.97
N ALA A 273 -6.31 7.80 29.52
CA ALA A 273 -4.93 8.26 29.74
C ALA A 273 -4.21 8.53 28.40
N SER A 274 -4.47 7.72 27.38
CA SER A 274 -3.91 7.92 26.02
C SER A 274 -4.42 9.20 25.39
N VAL A 275 -5.72 9.47 25.45
CA VAL A 275 -6.32 10.72 24.95
C VAL A 275 -5.77 11.93 25.72
N ALA A 276 -5.65 11.83 27.06
CA ALA A 276 -5.07 12.91 27.86
C ALA A 276 -3.63 13.22 27.44
N LYS A 277 -2.82 12.18 27.18
CA LYS A 277 -1.45 12.35 26.70
C LYS A 277 -1.38 13.00 25.31
N ILE A 278 -2.22 12.56 24.36
CA ILE A 278 -2.33 13.15 23.02
C ILE A 278 -2.72 14.62 23.12
N SER A 279 -3.74 14.94 23.95
CA SER A 279 -4.20 16.31 24.18
C SER A 279 -3.13 17.21 24.80
N GLN A 280 -2.36 16.67 25.75
CA GLN A 280 -1.25 17.40 26.36
C GLN A 280 -0.17 17.76 25.33
N LEU A 281 0.20 16.81 24.47
CA LEU A 281 1.18 17.03 23.41
C LEU A 281 0.68 18.05 22.37
N ARG A 282 -0.58 17.95 21.96
CA ARG A 282 -1.18 18.91 21.03
C ARG A 282 -1.17 20.34 21.56
N LYS A 283 -1.45 20.52 22.85
CA LYS A 283 -1.43 21.86 23.50
C LYS A 283 -0.02 22.42 23.69
N GLY A 284 0.98 21.56 23.79
CA GLY A 284 2.38 21.93 23.89
C GLY A 284 3.10 22.01 22.54
N THR A 285 2.41 21.69 21.43
CA THR A 285 2.94 21.86 20.07
C THR A 285 2.77 23.33 19.68
N PRO A 286 3.86 24.07 19.44
CA PRO A 286 3.83 25.50 19.14
C PRO A 286 3.21 25.79 17.76
#